data_8963d453c948be673f8676fdca6b31a0
#
_entry.id   8963d453c948be673f8676fdca6b31a0
#
_cell.length_a   1.000
_cell.length_b   1.000
_cell.length_c   1.000
_cell.angle_alpha   90.00
_cell.angle_beta   90.00
_cell.angle_gamma   90.00
#
_symmetry.space_group_name_H-M   'P 1'
#
loop_
_entity.id
_entity.type
_entity.pdbx_description
1 polymer ?
#
loop_
_entity_poly.entity_id
_entity_poly.type
_entity_poly.pdbx_seq_one_letter_code
_entity_poly.pdbx_strand_id
1 'polypeptide(L)' 'MSNNNNNRINIPEAKQGMEQFKMQAATEVGVDLKQGYNGHLTSREAGSVGGQMVKKMVEAFEQGLK' A
#
# COMPACT_ATOMS: atom_id res chain seq x y z
N MET A 1 -6.79 25.68 -11.83
CA MET A 1 -6.69 24.86 -11.59
C MET A 1 -7.13 24.23 -11.07
N SER A 2 -7.25 24.15 -11.08
CA SER A 2 -7.43 23.44 -10.79
C SER A 2 -7.47 22.67 -10.21
N ASN A 3 -7.49 22.47 -10.02
CA ASN A 3 -7.45 21.75 -9.62
C ASN A 3 -7.38 20.89 -9.27
N ASN A 4 -7.23 20.92 -9.29
CA ASN A 4 -7.11 20.19 -9.02
C ASN A 4 -6.96 19.28 -8.56
N ASN A 5 -6.99 19.17 -8.47
CA ASN A 5 -6.89 18.11 -8.04
C ASN A 5 -6.25 17.13 -8.40
N ASN A 6 -5.83 17.37 -8.65
CA ASN A 6 -5.03 16.67 -9.44
C ASN A 6 -3.90 15.91 -8.94
N ASN A 7 -3.77 15.72 -7.65
CA ASN A 7 -2.81 14.88 -7.02
C ASN A 7 -3.28 13.45 -6.93
N ARG A 8 -4.43 13.17 -7.48
CA ARG A 8 -4.96 11.83 -7.44
C ARG A 8 -4.45 10.99 -8.57
N ILE A 9 -4.17 9.75 -8.27
CA ILE A 9 -3.90 8.75 -9.30
C ILE A 9 -5.24 8.17 -9.69
N ASN A 10 -5.59 8.35 -10.96
CA ASN A 10 -6.87 7.89 -11.46
C ASN A 10 -6.73 6.83 -12.52
N ILE A 11 -5.71 6.01 -12.39
CA ILE A 11 -5.45 4.92 -13.30
C ILE A 11 -5.96 3.66 -12.61
N PRO A 12 -7.03 3.04 -13.09
CA PRO A 12 -7.63 1.88 -12.41
C PRO A 12 -6.64 0.75 -12.19
N GLU A 13 -5.77 0.49 -13.15
CA GLU A 13 -4.78 -0.57 -13.02
C GLU A 13 -3.82 -0.28 -11.88
N ALA A 14 -3.41 0.98 -11.74
CA ALA A 14 -2.49 1.37 -10.67
C ALA A 14 -3.15 1.23 -9.31
N LYS A 15 -4.43 1.63 -9.21
CA LYS A 15 -5.16 1.48 -7.95
C LYS A 15 -5.31 0.03 -7.56
N GLN A 16 -5.64 -0.82 -8.52
CA GLN A 16 -5.80 -2.24 -8.27
C GLN A 16 -4.47 -2.87 -7.85
N GLY A 17 -3.38 -2.49 -8.52
CA GLY A 17 -2.06 -2.99 -8.17
C GLY A 17 -1.64 -2.58 -6.76
N MET A 18 -1.93 -1.33 -6.38
CA MET A 18 -1.62 -0.87 -5.04
C MET A 18 -2.46 -1.56 -3.99
N GLU A 19 -3.71 -1.85 -4.30
CA GLU A 19 -4.56 -2.57 -3.38
C GLU A 19 -4.04 -3.98 -3.14
N GLN A 20 -3.64 -4.67 -4.21
CA GLN A 20 -3.07 -6.01 -4.09
C GLN A 20 -1.77 -5.99 -3.31
N PHE A 21 -0.93 -5.00 -3.55
CA PHE A 21 0.34 -4.85 -2.86
C PHE A 21 0.11 -4.66 -1.36
N LYS A 22 -0.84 -3.82 -1.01
CA LYS A 22 -1.20 -3.56 0.38
C LYS A 22 -1.70 -4.83 1.05
N MET A 23 -2.58 -5.57 0.38
CA MET A 23 -3.13 -6.80 0.94
C MET A 23 -2.05 -7.85 1.14
N GLN A 24 -1.10 -7.93 0.22
CA GLN A 24 0.02 -8.83 0.34
C GLN A 24 0.91 -8.47 1.54
N ALA A 25 1.20 -7.18 1.69
CA ALA A 25 2.00 -6.72 2.82
C ALA A 25 1.31 -7.02 4.14
N ALA A 26 -0.01 -6.82 4.20
CA ALA A 26 -0.78 -7.11 5.40
C ALA A 26 -0.68 -8.58 5.77
N THR A 27 -0.82 -9.46 4.79
CA THR A 27 -0.68 -10.90 5.01
C THR A 27 0.68 -11.24 5.59
N GLU A 28 1.72 -10.61 5.08
CA GLU A 28 3.09 -10.89 5.50
C GLU A 28 3.35 -10.49 6.95
N VAL A 29 2.68 -9.45 7.43
CA VAL A 29 2.84 -9.01 8.81
C VAL A 29 1.72 -9.51 9.73
N GLY A 30 0.83 -10.35 9.21
CA GLY A 30 -0.21 -10.96 10.03
C GLY A 30 -1.35 -10.04 10.40
N VAL A 31 -1.61 -9.00 9.61
CA VAL A 31 -2.72 -8.09 9.84
C VAL A 31 -3.90 -8.48 8.96
N ASP A 32 -5.08 -8.59 9.57
CA ASP A 32 -6.28 -8.93 8.84
C ASP A 32 -6.86 -7.67 8.19
N LEU A 33 -6.50 -7.47 6.95
CA LEU A 33 -6.90 -6.29 6.20
C LEU A 33 -8.02 -6.62 5.25
N LYS A 34 -9.05 -5.77 5.24
CA LYS A 34 -10.17 -5.94 4.33
C LYS A 34 -10.05 -4.97 3.19
N GLN A 35 -10.61 -5.35 2.05
CA GLN A 35 -10.71 -4.40 0.95
C GLN A 35 -11.73 -3.34 1.34
N GLY A 36 -11.42 -2.09 1.00
CA GLY A 36 -12.29 -0.97 1.31
C GLY A 36 -12.02 -0.41 2.69
N TYR A 37 -13.04 -0.37 3.53
CA TYR A 37 -12.94 0.30 4.82
C TYR A 37 -12.22 -0.55 5.85
N ASN A 38 -11.19 0.02 6.47
CA ASN A 38 -10.38 -0.67 7.46
C ASN A 38 -10.34 0.09 8.78
N GLY A 39 -11.48 0.66 9.17
CA GLY A 39 -11.56 1.43 10.40
C GLY A 39 -11.32 0.61 11.66
N HIS A 40 -11.34 -0.73 11.55
CA HIS A 40 -11.09 -1.60 12.69
C HIS A 40 -9.60 -1.70 13.04
N LEU A 41 -8.72 -1.21 12.18
CA LEU A 41 -7.27 -1.34 12.43
C LEU A 41 -6.81 -0.37 13.49
N THR A 42 -5.88 -0.83 14.33
CA THR A 42 -5.17 0.07 15.23
C THR A 42 -4.10 0.82 14.45
N SER A 43 -3.59 1.90 15.06
CA SER A 43 -2.48 2.63 14.46
C SER A 43 -1.26 1.75 14.27
N ARG A 44 -1.01 0.85 15.23
CA ARG A 44 0.11 -0.07 15.14
C ARG A 44 -0.04 -1.02 13.95
N GLU A 45 -1.24 -1.55 13.76
CA GLU A 45 -1.49 -2.47 12.65
C GLU A 45 -1.34 -1.77 11.32
N ALA A 46 -1.92 -0.56 11.20
CA ALA A 46 -1.79 0.21 9.97
C ALA A 46 -0.33 0.55 9.70
N GLY A 47 0.41 0.90 10.74
CA GLY A 47 1.84 1.19 10.60
C GLY A 47 2.65 -0.03 10.19
N SER A 48 2.29 -1.22 10.69
CA SER A 48 2.98 -2.45 10.31
C SER A 48 2.81 -2.73 8.82
N VAL A 49 1.59 -2.56 8.31
CA VAL A 49 1.33 -2.77 6.88
C VAL A 49 2.11 -1.76 6.06
N GLY A 50 2.04 -0.48 6.44
CA GLY A 50 2.75 0.56 5.71
C GLY A 50 4.25 0.35 5.73
N GLY A 51 4.80 -0.04 6.88
CA GLY A 51 6.24 -0.33 6.98
C GLY A 51 6.65 -1.50 6.11
N GLN A 52 5.83 -2.53 6.07
CA GLN A 52 6.12 -3.69 5.22
C GLN A 52 6.09 -3.31 3.74
N MET A 53 5.15 -2.45 3.35
CA MET A 53 5.10 -1.97 1.98
C MET A 53 6.37 -1.21 1.60
N VAL A 54 6.85 -0.33 2.49
CA VAL A 54 8.08 0.41 2.24
C VAL A 54 9.26 -0.55 2.13
N LYS A 55 9.34 -1.52 3.02
CA LYS A 55 10.41 -2.51 2.98
C LYS A 55 10.44 -3.25 1.65
N LYS A 56 9.28 -3.69 1.18
CA LYS A 56 9.20 -4.42 -0.08
C LYS A 56 9.62 -3.54 -1.25
N MET A 57 9.23 -2.26 -1.22
CA MET A 57 9.61 -1.34 -2.29
C MET A 57 11.13 -1.10 -2.32
N VAL A 58 11.72 -0.94 -1.14
CA VAL A 58 13.17 -0.74 -1.05
C VAL A 58 13.90 -1.98 -1.55
N GLU A 59 13.46 -3.16 -1.15
CA GLU A 59 14.07 -4.40 -1.60
C GLU A 59 14.00 -4.56 -3.11
N ALA A 60 12.83 -4.22 -3.68
CA ALA A 60 12.66 -4.31 -5.13
C ALA A 60 13.59 -3.33 -5.84
N PHE A 61 13.73 -2.13 -5.30
CA PHE A 61 14.61 -1.13 -5.88
C PHE A 61 16.07 -1.60 -5.83
N GLU A 62 16.49 -2.15 -4.70
CA GLU A 62 17.86 -2.64 -4.57
C GLU A 62 18.15 -3.76 -5.55
N GLN A 63 17.19 -4.64 -5.76
CA GLN A 63 17.36 -5.72 -6.74
C GLN A 63 17.48 -5.16 -8.15
N GLY A 64 16.78 -4.09 -8.44
CA GLY A 64 16.83 -3.46 -9.75
C GLY A 64 18.15 -2.79 -10.05
N LEU A 65 18.97 -2.57 -9.01
CA LEU A 65 20.29 -1.97 -9.20
C LEU A 65 21.37 -2.98 -9.56
N LYS A 66 21.08 -4.26 -9.50
CA LYS A 66 22.09 -5.31 -9.74
C LYS A 66 22.30 -5.57 -11.21
#